data_3d752632e99da4ac1a721b4ec35f2a5c
#
_entry.id   3d752632e99da4ac1a721b4ec35f2a5c
#
_cell.length_a   1.000
_cell.length_b   1.000
_cell.length_c   1.000
_cell.angle_alpha   90.00
_cell.angle_beta   90.00
_cell.angle_gamma   90.00
#
_symmetry.space_group_name_H-M   'P 1'
#
loop_
_entity.id
_entity.type
_entity.pdbx_description
1 polymer ?
#
loop_
_entity_poly.entity_id
_entity_poly.type
_entity_poly.pdbx_seq_one_letter_code
_entity_poly.pdbx_strand_id
1 'polypeptide(L)'
;MGARRIDGQAVNGERRRLAEVIPLDTPYAIAMFPIYACNFKCSYCIHSIDVKQRPHVVDKVVMDMGLYKKIIDDLQAFRIPSTEETIHNSPPPEVLKALHFAGLGEPLMHPDIVEMVRYAKEQRAARVLDIVTNGALLTENLIDGLVAAGLDRIRISLQGLDANMYR
;
A
#
# COMPACT_ATOMS: atom_id res chain seq x y z
N MET A 1 30.83 15.07 0.08
CA MET A 1 29.84 13.96 0.23
C MET A 1 28.84 14.08 -0.91
N GLY A 2 28.92 13.16 -1.89
CA GLY A 2 28.02 13.17 -3.04
C GLY A 2 26.61 12.72 -2.60
N ALA A 3 25.58 13.43 -3.06
CA ALA A 3 24.20 13.07 -2.82
C ALA A 3 23.95 11.66 -3.39
N ARG A 4 23.56 10.72 -2.53
CA ARG A 4 23.17 9.38 -2.93
C ARG A 4 21.83 9.48 -3.65
N ARG A 5 21.81 9.13 -4.93
CA ARG A 5 20.57 9.11 -5.71
C ARG A 5 19.62 8.09 -5.08
N ILE A 6 18.56 8.56 -4.44
CA ILE A 6 17.48 7.70 -3.95
C ILE A 6 16.60 7.41 -5.16
N ASP A 7 16.77 6.26 -5.78
CA ASP A 7 15.86 5.78 -6.81
C ASP A 7 14.54 5.40 -6.13
N GLY A 8 13.63 6.36 -6.06
CA GLY A 8 12.44 6.40 -5.20
C GLY A 8 11.40 5.31 -5.42
N GLN A 9 11.61 4.33 -6.28
CA GLN A 9 10.65 3.23 -6.51
C GLN A 9 11.31 1.87 -6.78
N ALA A 10 12.62 1.78 -6.76
CA ALA A 10 13.29 0.49 -6.92
C ALA A 10 13.28 -0.26 -5.58
N VAL A 11 12.36 -1.17 -5.41
CA VAL A 11 12.50 -2.21 -4.40
C VAL A 11 13.71 -3.04 -4.83
N ASN A 12 14.85 -2.88 -4.14
CA ASN A 12 16.14 -3.54 -4.37
C ASN A 12 17.01 -3.07 -5.55
N GLY A 13 16.84 -1.87 -6.07
CA GLY A 13 17.81 -1.29 -7.01
C GLY A 13 17.86 -1.89 -8.42
N GLU A 14 17.18 -2.98 -8.69
CA GLU A 14 17.14 -3.62 -10.00
C GLU A 14 15.95 -3.11 -10.82
N ARG A 15 16.21 -2.15 -11.70
CA ARG A 15 15.25 -1.79 -12.74
C ARG A 15 15.47 -2.68 -13.95
N ARG A 16 14.44 -3.43 -14.34
CA ARG A 16 14.39 -4.14 -15.62
C ARG A 16 13.56 -3.35 -16.62
N ARG A 17 13.89 -3.43 -17.89
CA ARG A 17 13.03 -2.89 -18.94
C ARG A 17 11.74 -3.68 -18.99
N LEU A 18 10.60 -3.00 -18.97
CA LEU A 18 9.30 -3.67 -18.99
C LEU A 18 9.14 -4.61 -20.19
N ALA A 19 9.64 -4.19 -21.37
CA ALA A 19 9.60 -5.00 -22.59
C ALA A 19 10.37 -6.34 -22.49
N GLU A 20 11.28 -6.49 -21.54
CA GLU A 20 12.07 -7.71 -21.34
C GLU A 20 11.41 -8.68 -20.35
N VAL A 21 10.36 -8.24 -19.64
CA VAL A 21 9.74 -9.00 -18.56
C VAL A 21 8.24 -9.24 -18.76
N ILE A 22 7.63 -8.69 -19.79
CA ILE A 22 6.22 -8.92 -20.15
C ILE A 22 6.10 -10.11 -21.11
N PRO A 23 5.02 -10.94 -21.01
CA PRO A 23 3.96 -10.84 -20.00
C PRO A 23 4.46 -11.17 -18.59
N LEU A 24 3.89 -10.53 -17.58
CA LEU A 24 4.19 -10.82 -16.18
C LEU A 24 3.28 -11.94 -15.69
N ASP A 25 3.84 -12.92 -15.01
CA ASP A 25 3.06 -13.98 -14.34
C ASP A 25 2.31 -13.43 -13.11
N THR A 26 2.88 -12.40 -12.46
CA THR A 26 2.28 -11.70 -11.33
C THR A 26 2.41 -10.19 -11.49
N PRO A 27 1.45 -9.39 -11.00
CA PRO A 27 1.61 -7.95 -10.94
C PRO A 27 2.83 -7.56 -10.11
N TYR A 28 3.55 -6.51 -10.50
CA TYR A 28 4.64 -5.99 -9.67
C TYR A 28 4.14 -5.42 -8.34
N ALA A 29 3.03 -4.71 -8.39
CA ALA A 29 2.45 -4.07 -7.22
C ALA A 29 0.94 -3.97 -7.35
N ILE A 30 0.29 -3.93 -6.20
CA ILE A 30 -1.15 -3.65 -6.08
C ILE A 30 -1.32 -2.43 -5.20
N ALA A 31 -2.15 -1.49 -5.64
CA ALA A 31 -2.67 -0.42 -4.80
C ALA A 31 -4.03 -0.84 -4.25
N MET A 32 -4.17 -0.82 -2.95
CA MET A 32 -5.39 -1.19 -2.24
C MET A 32 -5.97 0.04 -1.53
N PHE A 33 -7.26 0.26 -1.74
CA PHE A 33 -8.01 1.36 -1.15
C PHE A 33 -8.83 0.85 0.02
N PRO A 34 -8.29 0.85 1.26
CA PRO A 34 -9.00 0.25 2.40
C PRO A 34 -10.23 1.05 2.79
N ILE A 35 -10.25 2.35 2.50
CA ILE A 35 -11.34 3.24 2.85
C ILE A 35 -11.50 4.36 1.82
N TYR A 36 -12.74 4.71 1.49
CA TYR A 36 -13.06 5.80 0.56
C TYR A 36 -13.33 7.15 1.26
N ALA A 37 -13.11 7.26 2.55
CA ALA A 37 -13.23 8.50 3.32
C ALA A 37 -11.84 9.13 3.54
N CYS A 38 -11.81 10.46 3.63
CA CYS A 38 -10.61 11.21 3.97
C CYS A 38 -10.96 12.33 4.96
N ASN A 39 -10.11 12.55 5.93
CA ASN A 39 -10.21 13.65 6.90
C ASN A 39 -9.77 15.01 6.31
N PHE A 40 -9.19 15.02 5.09
CA PHE A 40 -8.81 16.22 4.36
C PHE A 40 -9.71 16.45 3.13
N LYS A 41 -9.79 17.71 2.69
CA LYS A 41 -10.48 18.16 1.49
C LYS A 41 -9.52 18.96 0.59
N CYS A 42 -8.41 18.35 0.22
CA CYS A 42 -7.41 19.00 -0.64
C CYS A 42 -8.05 19.46 -1.97
N SER A 43 -7.82 20.71 -2.37
CA SER A 43 -8.48 21.36 -3.52
C SER A 43 -8.32 20.62 -4.85
N TYR A 44 -7.25 19.85 -5.01
CA TYR A 44 -6.94 19.04 -6.19
C TYR A 44 -7.46 17.59 -6.09
N CYS A 45 -8.12 17.22 -4.99
CA CYS A 45 -8.58 15.85 -4.75
C CYS A 45 -10.10 15.73 -4.92
N ILE A 46 -10.57 14.54 -5.30
CA ILE A 46 -12.00 14.22 -5.39
C ILE A 46 -12.75 14.50 -4.08
N HIS A 47 -12.06 14.45 -2.95
CA HIS A 47 -12.65 14.71 -1.63
C HIS A 47 -12.96 16.19 -1.37
N SER A 48 -12.48 17.12 -2.22
CA SER A 48 -12.90 18.54 -2.19
C SER A 48 -14.33 18.74 -2.71
N ILE A 49 -14.81 17.84 -3.56
CA ILE A 49 -16.15 17.89 -4.16
C ILE A 49 -17.17 17.30 -3.18
N ASP A 50 -18.34 17.93 -3.09
CA ASP A 50 -19.44 17.38 -2.30
C ASP A 50 -19.74 15.94 -2.71
N VAL A 51 -19.99 15.06 -1.74
CA VAL A 51 -20.22 13.64 -1.98
C VAL A 51 -21.36 13.38 -2.96
N LYS A 52 -22.40 14.22 -2.94
CA LYS A 52 -23.55 14.13 -3.84
C LYS A 52 -23.23 14.47 -5.30
N GLN A 53 -22.12 15.16 -5.53
CA GLN A 53 -21.66 15.59 -6.86
C GLN A 53 -20.52 14.73 -7.39
N ARG A 54 -20.02 13.79 -6.60
CA ARG A 54 -18.94 12.90 -7.03
C ARG A 54 -19.46 11.87 -8.01
N PRO A 55 -18.80 11.67 -9.16
CA PRO A 55 -19.08 10.53 -9.99
C PRO A 55 -18.73 9.24 -9.22
N HIS A 56 -19.58 8.23 -9.34
CA HIS A 56 -19.35 6.92 -8.74
C HIS A 56 -19.24 6.93 -7.21
N VAL A 57 -20.29 7.38 -6.53
CA VAL A 57 -20.43 7.19 -5.07
C VAL A 57 -20.45 5.69 -4.78
N VAL A 58 -19.52 5.24 -3.96
CA VAL A 58 -19.50 3.85 -3.47
C VAL A 58 -20.36 3.75 -2.21
N ASP A 59 -21.25 2.76 -2.17
CA ASP A 59 -22.15 2.52 -1.03
C ASP A 59 -21.35 2.07 0.20
N LYS A 60 -20.25 1.35 0.00
CA LYS A 60 -19.35 0.93 1.07
C LYS A 60 -18.11 1.80 1.11
N VAL A 61 -18.00 2.59 2.17
CA VAL A 61 -16.87 3.50 2.37
C VAL A 61 -15.65 2.78 2.96
N VAL A 62 -15.87 1.70 3.70
CA VAL A 62 -14.83 0.93 4.43
C VAL A 62 -14.80 -0.49 3.90
N MET A 63 -13.63 -0.99 3.56
CA MET A 63 -13.41 -2.39 3.18
C MET A 63 -13.56 -3.26 4.44
N ASP A 64 -14.38 -4.30 4.40
CA ASP A 64 -14.44 -5.23 5.52
C ASP A 64 -13.26 -6.21 5.51
N MET A 65 -12.89 -6.68 6.70
CA MET A 65 -11.74 -7.57 6.87
C MET A 65 -11.92 -8.95 6.18
N GLY A 66 -13.15 -9.42 6.02
CA GLY A 66 -13.42 -10.68 5.31
C GLY A 66 -13.06 -10.56 3.83
N LEU A 67 -13.51 -9.49 3.18
CA LEU A 67 -13.15 -9.19 1.79
C LEU A 67 -11.63 -8.98 1.66
N TYR A 68 -11.03 -8.21 2.58
CA TYR A 68 -9.60 -7.97 2.59
C TYR A 68 -8.79 -9.28 2.65
N LYS A 69 -9.09 -10.13 3.63
CA LYS A 69 -8.41 -11.41 3.81
C LYS A 69 -8.56 -12.29 2.57
N LYS A 70 -9.78 -12.36 2.03
CA LYS A 70 -10.01 -13.10 0.77
C LYS A 70 -9.13 -12.59 -0.37
N ILE A 71 -8.99 -11.28 -0.55
CA ILE A 71 -8.12 -10.70 -1.59
C ILE A 71 -6.67 -11.13 -1.36
N ILE A 72 -6.17 -11.02 -0.11
CA ILE A 72 -4.79 -11.41 0.20
C ILE A 72 -4.56 -12.90 -0.02
N ASP A 73 -5.53 -13.75 0.34
CA ASP A 73 -5.44 -15.19 0.15
C ASP A 73 -5.48 -15.57 -1.34
N ASP A 74 -6.35 -14.93 -2.12
CA ASP A 74 -6.44 -15.14 -3.56
C ASP A 74 -5.12 -14.76 -4.28
N LEU A 75 -4.33 -13.83 -3.74
CA LEU A 75 -3.00 -13.52 -4.29
C LEU A 75 -2.05 -14.72 -4.27
N GLN A 76 -2.27 -15.69 -3.37
CA GLN A 76 -1.43 -16.88 -3.30
C GLN A 76 -1.51 -17.72 -4.60
N ALA A 77 -2.62 -17.60 -5.35
CA ALA A 77 -2.76 -18.26 -6.65
C ALA A 77 -1.76 -17.78 -7.71
N PHE A 78 -1.18 -16.57 -7.52
CA PHE A 78 -0.12 -16.06 -8.39
C PHE A 78 1.28 -16.56 -8.03
N ARG A 79 1.42 -17.31 -6.94
CA ARG A 79 2.74 -17.89 -6.61
C ARG A 79 3.10 -18.94 -7.64
N ILE A 80 4.25 -18.77 -8.28
CA ILE A 80 4.83 -19.79 -9.11
C ILE A 80 5.26 -20.94 -8.19
N PRO A 81 4.86 -22.19 -8.44
CA PRO A 81 5.35 -23.33 -7.69
C PRO A 81 6.88 -23.33 -7.72
N SER A 82 7.51 -23.35 -6.56
CA SER A 82 8.97 -23.52 -6.48
C SER A 82 9.34 -24.84 -7.13
N THR A 83 10.34 -24.86 -7.99
CA THR A 83 10.93 -26.13 -8.48
C THR A 83 11.50 -26.89 -7.29
N GLU A 84 11.57 -28.24 -7.37
CA GLU A 84 11.98 -29.11 -6.26
C GLU A 84 13.31 -28.69 -5.58
N GLU A 85 14.21 -28.02 -6.27
CA GLU A 85 15.48 -27.52 -5.74
C GLU A 85 15.33 -26.36 -4.75
N THR A 86 14.24 -25.58 -4.80
CA THR A 86 14.00 -24.44 -3.90
C THR A 86 13.31 -24.83 -2.59
N ILE A 87 12.80 -26.05 -2.48
CA ILE A 87 11.92 -26.47 -1.37
C ILE A 87 12.68 -26.69 -0.05
N HIS A 88 13.97 -26.97 -0.07
CA HIS A 88 14.62 -27.54 1.11
C HIS A 88 15.14 -26.56 2.16
N ASN A 89 15.32 -25.26 1.90
CA ASN A 89 15.89 -24.36 2.92
C ASN A 89 15.49 -22.86 2.86
N SER A 90 14.56 -22.46 2.04
CA SER A 90 14.16 -21.05 1.97
C SER A 90 12.64 -20.89 2.11
N PRO A 91 12.18 -19.89 2.86
CA PRO A 91 10.75 -19.59 2.90
C PRO A 91 10.26 -19.23 1.49
N PRO A 92 8.98 -19.53 1.15
CA PRO A 92 8.42 -19.20 -0.15
C PRO A 92 8.59 -17.69 -0.42
N PRO A 93 8.87 -17.29 -1.67
CA PRO A 93 9.00 -15.88 -2.03
C PRO A 93 7.68 -15.15 -1.79
N GLU A 94 7.78 -13.85 -1.53
CA GLU A 94 6.60 -12.99 -1.49
C GLU A 94 5.91 -12.94 -2.85
N VAL A 95 4.57 -12.79 -2.86
CA VAL A 95 3.79 -12.79 -4.10
C VAL A 95 4.06 -11.55 -4.93
N LEU A 96 3.94 -10.39 -4.31
CA LEU A 96 4.13 -9.09 -4.97
C LEU A 96 5.46 -8.45 -4.56
N LYS A 97 5.99 -7.56 -5.39
CA LYS A 97 7.09 -6.67 -4.97
C LYS A 97 6.61 -5.63 -3.96
N ALA A 98 5.40 -5.11 -4.14
CA ALA A 98 4.83 -4.14 -3.22
C ALA A 98 3.30 -4.23 -3.14
N LEU A 99 2.78 -4.02 -1.94
CA LEU A 99 1.38 -3.76 -1.67
C LEU A 99 1.27 -2.37 -1.05
N HIS A 100 0.55 -1.50 -1.72
CA HIS A 100 0.38 -0.11 -1.33
C HIS A 100 -1.01 0.10 -0.75
N PHE A 101 -1.11 0.46 0.53
CA PHE A 101 -2.34 1.03 1.09
C PHE A 101 -2.39 2.50 0.71
N ALA A 102 -3.08 2.80 -0.38
CA ALA A 102 -3.03 4.11 -1.02
C ALA A 102 -4.28 4.36 -1.86
N GLY A 103 -4.42 5.54 -2.40
CA GLY A 103 -5.40 5.87 -3.42
C GLY A 103 -6.45 6.87 -2.98
N LEU A 104 -7.72 6.59 -3.21
CA LEU A 104 -8.81 7.46 -2.79
C LEU A 104 -9.15 7.21 -1.32
N GLY A 105 -9.05 8.25 -0.50
CA GLY A 105 -9.26 8.17 0.94
C GLY A 105 -7.96 8.28 1.75
N GLU A 106 -8.10 8.22 3.07
CA GLU A 106 -6.98 8.23 4.01
C GLU A 106 -6.89 6.85 4.70
N PRO A 107 -5.88 6.04 4.38
CA PRO A 107 -5.78 4.67 4.90
C PRO A 107 -5.78 4.59 6.42
N LEU A 108 -5.21 5.58 7.12
CA LEU A 108 -5.17 5.59 8.59
C LEU A 108 -6.53 5.84 9.26
N MET A 109 -7.57 6.17 8.48
CA MET A 109 -8.94 6.20 8.97
C MET A 109 -9.59 4.80 9.04
N HIS A 110 -8.98 3.79 8.42
CA HIS A 110 -9.52 2.44 8.51
C HIS A 110 -9.30 1.87 9.91
N PRO A 111 -10.35 1.40 10.60
CA PRO A 111 -10.23 0.94 12.00
C PRO A 111 -9.26 -0.23 12.15
N ASP A 112 -9.18 -1.10 11.16
CA ASP A 112 -8.37 -2.32 11.20
C ASP A 112 -7.07 -2.20 10.40
N ILE A 113 -6.57 -0.98 10.11
CA ILE A 113 -5.38 -0.81 9.24
C ILE A 113 -4.15 -1.56 9.76
N VAL A 114 -3.95 -1.62 11.07
CA VAL A 114 -2.84 -2.36 11.70
C VAL A 114 -2.98 -3.86 11.45
N GLU A 115 -4.20 -4.39 11.60
CA GLU A 115 -4.49 -5.80 11.35
C GLU A 115 -4.36 -6.16 9.86
N MET A 116 -4.77 -5.25 8.97
CA MET A 116 -4.57 -5.43 7.53
C MET A 116 -3.08 -5.56 7.19
N VAL A 117 -2.23 -4.69 7.75
CA VAL A 117 -0.77 -4.77 7.56
C VAL A 117 -0.23 -6.10 8.10
N ARG A 118 -0.63 -6.47 9.33
CA ARG A 118 -0.19 -7.72 9.96
C ARG A 118 -0.55 -8.92 9.11
N TYR A 119 -1.79 -9.03 8.68
CA TYR A 119 -2.27 -10.15 7.88
C TYR A 119 -1.51 -10.27 6.55
N ALA A 120 -1.34 -9.16 5.83
CA ALA A 120 -0.55 -9.16 4.59
C ALA A 120 0.90 -9.60 4.81
N LYS A 121 1.50 -9.23 5.95
CA LYS A 121 2.86 -9.62 6.31
C LYS A 121 2.96 -11.11 6.62
N GLU A 122 2.04 -11.65 7.42
CA GLU A 122 1.95 -13.07 7.77
C GLU A 122 1.75 -13.95 6.53
N GLN A 123 0.89 -13.51 5.61
CA GLN A 123 0.64 -14.20 4.34
C GLN A 123 1.76 -13.97 3.31
N ARG A 124 2.77 -13.16 3.61
CA ARG A 124 3.84 -12.81 2.66
C ARG A 124 3.29 -12.31 1.32
N ALA A 125 2.23 -11.50 1.38
CA ALA A 125 1.55 -10.99 0.22
C ALA A 125 2.46 -10.11 -0.66
N ALA A 126 3.39 -9.40 -0.06
CA ALA A 126 4.33 -8.54 -0.76
C ALA A 126 5.66 -8.42 0.00
N ARG A 127 6.72 -8.13 -0.76
CA ARG A 127 8.05 -7.85 -0.21
C ARG A 127 8.09 -6.52 0.55
N VAL A 128 7.35 -5.53 0.08
CA VAL A 128 7.22 -4.22 0.71
C VAL A 128 5.76 -3.91 0.92
N LEU A 129 5.39 -3.68 2.16
CA LEU A 129 4.11 -3.12 2.54
C LEU A 129 4.29 -1.64 2.82
N ASP A 130 3.56 -0.78 2.12
CA ASP A 130 3.63 0.65 2.39
C ASP A 130 2.26 1.32 2.49
N ILE A 131 2.21 2.41 3.25
CA ILE A 131 1.05 3.26 3.42
C ILE A 131 1.38 4.65 2.85
N VAL A 132 0.47 5.20 2.04
CA VAL A 132 0.48 6.60 1.63
C VAL A 132 -0.57 7.34 2.43
N THR A 133 -0.18 8.34 3.20
CA THR A 133 -1.04 9.04 4.15
C THR A 133 -0.80 10.54 4.13
N ASN A 134 -1.80 11.32 4.53
CA ASN A 134 -1.64 12.73 4.83
C ASN A 134 -0.91 12.97 6.18
N GLY A 135 -0.73 11.93 6.99
CA GLY A 135 0.02 11.94 8.24
C GLY A 135 -0.74 12.50 9.45
N ALA A 136 -1.92 13.10 9.27
CA ALA A 136 -2.62 13.79 10.36
C ALA A 136 -3.13 12.87 11.48
N LEU A 137 -3.25 11.59 11.21
CA LEU A 137 -3.73 10.57 12.16
C LEU A 137 -2.60 9.74 12.78
N LEU A 138 -1.36 10.03 12.45
CA LEU A 138 -0.20 9.35 13.05
C LEU A 138 -0.07 9.72 14.53
N THR A 139 -0.37 8.76 15.39
CA THR A 139 -0.08 8.82 16.83
C THR A 139 1.02 7.84 17.18
N GLU A 140 1.69 8.00 18.31
CA GLU A 140 2.72 7.06 18.78
C GLU A 140 2.18 5.63 18.82
N ASN A 141 1.00 5.41 19.41
CA ASN A 141 0.38 4.10 19.49
C ASN A 141 0.10 3.48 18.10
N LEU A 142 -0.33 4.30 17.13
CA LEU A 142 -0.58 3.80 15.77
C LEU A 142 0.73 3.45 15.08
N ILE A 143 1.76 4.28 15.25
CA ILE A 143 3.10 4.03 14.70
C ILE A 143 3.66 2.72 15.27
N ASP A 144 3.61 2.55 16.59
CA ASP A 144 4.08 1.32 17.25
C ASP A 144 3.31 0.09 16.76
N GLY A 145 1.99 0.21 16.61
CA GLY A 145 1.15 -0.84 16.06
C GLY A 145 1.54 -1.23 14.63
N LEU A 146 1.77 -0.26 13.76
CA LEU A 146 2.17 -0.47 12.37
C LEU A 146 3.59 -1.08 12.27
N VAL A 147 4.52 -0.62 13.10
CA VAL A 147 5.88 -1.18 13.18
C VAL A 147 5.81 -2.64 13.65
N ALA A 148 5.07 -2.92 14.73
CA ALA A 148 4.89 -4.27 15.25
C ALA A 148 4.16 -5.20 14.27
N ALA A 149 3.28 -4.66 13.42
CA ALA A 149 2.61 -5.39 12.34
C ALA A 149 3.54 -5.69 11.15
N GLY A 150 4.73 -5.09 11.10
CA GLY A 150 5.72 -5.31 10.05
C GLY A 150 5.55 -4.41 8.82
N LEU A 151 5.00 -3.21 8.98
CA LEU A 151 4.99 -2.21 7.91
C LEU A 151 6.41 -1.82 7.53
N ASP A 152 6.72 -1.82 6.23
CA ASP A 152 8.08 -1.55 5.75
C ASP A 152 8.30 -0.05 5.44
N ARG A 153 7.23 0.70 5.09
CA ARG A 153 7.37 2.10 4.69
C ARG A 153 6.10 2.91 4.90
N ILE A 154 6.28 4.15 5.33
CA ILE A 154 5.26 5.20 5.31
C ILE A 154 5.70 6.29 4.34
N ARG A 155 4.78 6.72 3.46
CA ARG A 155 4.96 7.87 2.58
C ARG A 155 3.97 8.96 2.99
N ILE A 156 4.49 10.08 3.48
CA ILE A 156 3.66 11.21 3.88
C ILE A 156 3.48 12.14 2.68
N SER A 157 2.23 12.45 2.36
CA SER A 157 1.86 13.38 1.28
C SER A 157 2.04 14.82 1.75
N LEU A 158 3.14 15.45 1.38
CA LEU A 158 3.40 16.86 1.61
C LEU A 158 3.29 17.62 0.30
N GLN A 159 2.34 18.56 0.22
CA GLN A 159 2.04 19.30 -1.02
C GLN A 159 2.69 20.69 -1.02
N GLY A 160 3.19 21.14 0.11
CA GLY A 160 3.86 22.42 0.26
C GLY A 160 4.81 22.42 1.44
N LEU A 161 5.71 23.41 1.47
CA LEU A 161 6.71 23.59 2.52
C LEU A 161 6.35 24.74 3.47
N ASP A 162 5.34 25.54 3.15
CA ASP A 162 4.87 26.66 3.96
C ASP A 162 3.35 26.85 3.88
N ALA A 163 2.81 27.71 4.74
CA ALA A 163 1.38 27.97 4.84
C ALA A 163 0.74 28.52 3.55
N ASN A 164 1.51 29.15 2.66
CA ASN A 164 0.98 29.72 1.41
C ASN A 164 0.71 28.64 0.37
N MET A 165 1.47 27.56 0.41
CA MET A 165 1.28 26.40 -0.49
C MET A 165 0.09 25.52 -0.10
N TYR A 166 -0.47 25.71 1.11
CA TYR A 166 -1.64 24.97 1.62
C TYR A 166 -2.94 25.77 1.59
N ARG A 167 -2.97 26.97 0.99
CA ARG A 167 -4.15 27.84 0.86
C ARG A 167 -4.97 27.58 -0.40
#